data_b560680607054e60660a1f4287b8ab77
#
_entry.id   b560680607054e60660a1f4287b8ab77
#
_cell.length_a   1.000
_cell.length_b   1.000
_cell.length_c   1.000
_cell.angle_alpha   90.00
_cell.angle_beta   90.00
_cell.angle_gamma   90.00
#
_symmetry.space_group_name_H-M   'P 1'
#
loop_
_entity.id
_entity.type
_entity.pdbx_description
1 polymer ?
#
loop_
_entity_poly.entity_id
_entity_poly.type
_entity_poly.pdbx_seq_one_letter_code
_entity_poly.pdbx_strand_id
1 'polypeptide(L)'
;RKINLPVLLMAGGIGSRLKPLTNVFPKALIPIGEKTILEQIIDSFLEYQCEKFYISVNYKSDMIKYYLNSLNNHNYEVHFVEEKEFLGTAGSIKLASEFIDSTFFVSNCDILIDDDYANILDFHKESKNEITIVAAIMQSSIPYGVLETNNEGQLIEINEKPEYYYKINSGLYILEPSVFKYIP
;
A
#
# COMPACT_ATOMS: atom_id res chain seq x y z
N ARG A 1 -20.00 3.86 5.95
CA ARG A 1 -20.43 2.48 5.68
C ARG A 1 -19.49 1.50 6.39
N LYS A 2 -20.02 0.46 7.07
CA LYS A 2 -19.20 -0.50 7.82
C LYS A 2 -18.57 -1.52 6.87
N ILE A 3 -17.25 -1.70 6.95
CA ILE A 3 -16.49 -2.74 6.26
C ILE A 3 -16.10 -3.85 7.25
N ASN A 4 -15.46 -3.48 8.36
CA ASN A 4 -15.02 -4.39 9.43
C ASN A 4 -14.15 -5.58 8.93
N LEU A 5 -13.20 -5.30 8.03
CA LEU A 5 -12.22 -6.29 7.56
C LEU A 5 -10.87 -6.09 8.24
N PRO A 6 -10.06 -7.16 8.39
CA PRO A 6 -8.67 -7.03 8.79
C PRO A 6 -7.87 -6.23 7.77
N VAL A 7 -6.85 -5.52 8.25
CA VAL A 7 -5.94 -4.72 7.43
C VAL A 7 -4.50 -5.14 7.70
N LEU A 8 -3.77 -5.53 6.67
CA LEU A 8 -2.33 -5.76 6.71
C LEU A 8 -1.61 -4.50 6.24
N LEU A 9 -0.87 -3.85 7.12
CA LEU A 9 -0.04 -2.69 6.81
C LEU A 9 1.42 -3.11 6.65
N MET A 10 2.03 -2.75 5.54
CA MET A 10 3.38 -3.18 5.19
C MET A 10 4.40 -2.10 5.59
N ALA A 11 4.92 -2.21 6.81
CA ALA A 11 5.83 -1.23 7.41
C ALA A 11 7.30 -1.70 7.49
N GLY A 12 7.65 -2.87 6.95
CA GLY A 12 8.99 -3.44 7.01
C GLY A 12 10.04 -2.80 6.07
N GLY A 13 9.63 -1.89 5.19
CA GLY A 13 10.50 -1.30 4.17
C GLY A 13 11.55 -0.33 4.71
N ILE A 14 12.77 -0.35 4.13
CA ILE A 14 13.91 0.52 4.51
C ILE A 14 13.67 1.99 4.15
N GLY A 15 12.83 2.27 3.14
CA GLY A 15 12.58 3.65 2.69
C GLY A 15 13.78 4.37 2.09
N SER A 16 14.60 3.68 1.30
CA SER A 16 15.89 4.17 0.76
C SER A 16 15.79 5.48 -0.03
N ARG A 17 14.66 5.75 -0.68
CA ARG A 17 14.41 6.97 -1.47
C ARG A 17 14.26 8.22 -0.62
N LEU A 18 13.96 8.07 0.68
CA LEU A 18 13.76 9.17 1.62
C LEU A 18 14.97 9.42 2.52
N LYS A 19 16.15 8.87 2.17
CA LYS A 19 17.40 9.20 2.88
C LYS A 19 17.74 10.68 2.71
N PRO A 20 18.29 11.34 3.75
CA PRO A 20 18.80 10.78 5.00
C PRO A 20 17.76 10.58 6.13
N LEU A 21 16.51 11.01 5.95
CA LEU A 21 15.46 10.96 6.98
C LEU A 21 15.23 9.54 7.49
N THR A 22 15.20 8.55 6.59
CA THR A 22 15.00 7.14 6.96
C THR A 22 16.22 6.49 7.63
N ASN A 23 17.37 7.18 7.67
CA ASN A 23 18.48 6.76 8.53
C ASN A 23 18.14 6.92 10.02
N VAL A 24 17.24 7.84 10.36
CA VAL A 24 16.82 8.12 11.75
C VAL A 24 15.50 7.46 12.05
N PHE A 25 14.48 7.67 11.22
CA PHE A 25 13.11 7.18 11.44
C PHE A 25 12.74 6.08 10.44
N PRO A 26 11.97 5.04 10.85
CA PRO A 26 11.33 4.17 9.87
C PRO A 26 10.33 4.99 9.04
N LYS A 27 10.18 4.65 7.76
CA LYS A 27 9.33 5.39 6.81
C LYS A 27 7.90 5.59 7.33
N ALA A 28 7.35 4.56 7.96
CA ALA A 28 6.01 4.57 8.53
C ALA A 28 5.80 5.64 9.62
N LEU A 29 6.86 6.06 10.29
CA LEU A 29 6.81 7.07 11.36
C LEU A 29 7.20 8.48 10.91
N ILE A 30 7.37 8.71 9.60
CA ILE A 30 7.59 10.06 9.07
C ILE A 30 6.32 10.88 9.30
N PRO A 31 6.40 12.04 9.97
CA PRO A 31 5.24 12.88 10.21
C PRO A 31 4.79 13.59 8.93
N ILE A 32 3.48 13.64 8.75
CA ILE A 32 2.80 14.46 7.74
C ILE A 32 1.78 15.33 8.49
N GLY A 33 2.13 16.59 8.71
CA GLY A 33 1.41 17.45 9.64
C GLY A 33 1.64 17.01 11.09
N GLU A 34 0.57 16.81 11.85
CA GLU A 34 0.64 16.48 13.28
C GLU A 34 0.69 14.97 13.57
N LYS A 35 0.42 14.13 12.59
CA LYS A 35 0.39 12.65 12.72
C LYS A 35 1.42 11.99 11.81
N THR A 36 1.85 10.80 12.21
CA THR A 36 2.67 9.97 11.31
C THR A 36 1.81 9.46 10.14
N ILE A 37 2.47 9.11 9.02
CA ILE A 37 1.75 8.52 7.88
C ILE A 37 1.03 7.23 8.27
N LEU A 38 1.63 6.43 9.15
CA LEU A 38 1.02 5.19 9.67
C LEU A 38 -0.28 5.47 10.42
N GLU A 39 -0.32 6.50 11.29
CA GLU A 39 -1.54 6.89 12.00
C GLU A 39 -2.62 7.35 11.03
N GLN A 40 -2.27 8.16 10.02
CA GLN A 40 -3.24 8.65 9.04
C GLN A 40 -3.86 7.51 8.23
N ILE A 41 -3.05 6.49 7.89
CA ILE A 41 -3.55 5.28 7.22
C ILE A 41 -4.50 4.51 8.14
N ILE A 42 -4.13 4.31 9.41
CA ILE A 42 -5.00 3.65 10.39
C ILE A 42 -6.31 4.42 10.53
N ASP A 43 -6.26 5.75 10.70
CA ASP A 43 -7.46 6.60 10.81
C ASP A 43 -8.39 6.44 9.60
N SER A 44 -7.84 6.42 8.37
CA SER A 44 -8.64 6.22 7.15
C SER A 44 -9.41 4.89 7.17
N PHE A 45 -8.82 3.82 7.66
CA PHE A 45 -9.50 2.54 7.80
C PHE A 45 -10.50 2.51 8.95
N LEU A 46 -10.24 3.22 10.05
CA LEU A 46 -11.15 3.33 11.19
C LEU A 46 -12.47 4.01 10.83
N GLU A 47 -12.49 4.92 9.86
CA GLU A 47 -13.72 5.52 9.34
C GLU A 47 -14.69 4.46 8.78
N TYR A 48 -14.16 3.33 8.31
CA TYR A 48 -14.92 2.18 7.82
C TYR A 48 -15.06 1.05 8.85
N GLN A 49 -14.66 1.30 10.12
CA GLN A 49 -14.69 0.34 11.23
C GLN A 49 -13.81 -0.91 11.00
N CYS A 50 -12.72 -0.75 10.26
CA CYS A 50 -11.65 -1.71 10.23
C CYS A 50 -10.78 -1.48 11.47
N GLU A 51 -11.00 -2.30 12.51
CA GLU A 51 -10.41 -2.09 13.84
C GLU A 51 -9.26 -3.08 14.13
N LYS A 52 -8.98 -4.02 13.22
CA LYS A 52 -7.96 -5.05 13.40
C LYS A 52 -6.83 -4.88 12.39
N PHE A 53 -5.66 -4.50 12.89
CA PHE A 53 -4.48 -4.21 12.09
C PHE A 53 -3.38 -5.25 12.33
N TYR A 54 -2.88 -5.83 11.26
CA TYR A 54 -1.64 -6.59 11.22
C TYR A 54 -0.57 -5.71 10.61
N ILE A 55 0.53 -5.48 11.31
CA ILE A 55 1.58 -4.58 10.85
C ILE A 55 2.86 -5.39 10.64
N SER A 56 3.21 -5.58 9.37
CA SER A 56 4.47 -6.20 9.01
C SER A 56 5.62 -5.24 9.31
N VAL A 57 6.57 -5.71 10.09
CA VAL A 57 7.72 -4.92 10.56
C VAL A 57 9.03 -5.69 10.36
N ASN A 58 10.09 -4.96 10.02
CA ASN A 58 11.45 -5.46 9.90
C ASN A 58 12.42 -4.37 10.34
N TYR A 59 12.76 -3.45 9.44
CA TYR A 59 13.70 -2.37 9.73
C TYR A 59 13.18 -1.43 10.81
N LYS A 60 13.95 -1.28 11.89
CA LYS A 60 13.60 -0.45 13.05
C LYS A 60 12.24 -0.79 13.68
N SER A 61 11.91 -2.07 13.71
CA SER A 61 10.62 -2.57 14.22
C SER A 61 10.31 -2.07 15.62
N ASP A 62 11.31 -2.00 16.51
CA ASP A 62 11.14 -1.55 17.91
C ASP A 62 10.62 -0.11 18.01
N MET A 63 11.03 0.76 17.07
CA MET A 63 10.54 2.14 17.04
C MET A 63 9.05 2.20 16.69
N ILE A 64 8.61 1.39 15.70
CA ILE A 64 7.22 1.32 15.29
C ILE A 64 6.36 0.77 16.44
N LYS A 65 6.80 -0.33 17.05
CA LYS A 65 6.11 -0.95 18.20
C LYS A 65 5.99 0.01 19.38
N TYR A 66 7.12 0.64 19.76
CA TYR A 66 7.12 1.60 20.84
C TYR A 66 6.17 2.77 20.57
N TYR A 67 6.22 3.33 19.39
CA TYR A 67 5.38 4.45 18.99
C TYR A 67 3.90 4.11 19.10
N LEU A 68 3.44 3.04 18.43
CA LEU A 68 2.03 2.63 18.47
C LEU A 68 1.55 2.29 19.88
N ASN A 69 2.38 1.63 20.69
CA ASN A 69 2.06 1.35 22.08
C ASN A 69 1.95 2.63 22.92
N SER A 70 2.75 3.67 22.62
CA SER A 70 2.72 4.94 23.33
C SER A 70 1.47 5.78 23.09
N LEU A 71 0.76 5.53 21.99
CA LEU A 71 -0.49 6.23 21.68
C LEU A 71 -1.64 5.86 22.63
N ASN A 72 -1.51 4.75 23.38
CA ASN A 72 -2.54 4.25 24.31
C ASN A 72 -3.96 4.24 23.69
N ASN A 73 -4.06 3.95 22.41
CA ASN A 73 -5.33 3.94 21.70
C ASN A 73 -6.01 2.58 21.87
N HIS A 74 -7.25 2.59 22.34
CA HIS A 74 -8.05 1.40 22.60
C HIS A 74 -9.16 1.18 21.56
N ASN A 75 -9.18 1.99 20.50
CA ASN A 75 -10.22 1.90 19.47
C ASN A 75 -9.89 0.86 18.39
N TYR A 76 -8.71 0.28 18.43
CA TYR A 76 -8.28 -0.74 17.47
C TYR A 76 -7.24 -1.69 18.08
N GLU A 77 -7.12 -2.87 17.47
CA GLU A 77 -6.14 -3.89 17.83
C GLU A 77 -4.96 -3.88 16.85
N VAL A 78 -3.74 -4.01 17.38
CA VAL A 78 -2.51 -4.13 16.57
C VAL A 78 -1.82 -5.45 16.86
N HIS A 79 -1.54 -6.20 15.80
CA HIS A 79 -0.73 -7.40 15.80
C HIS A 79 0.49 -7.20 14.92
N PHE A 80 1.69 -7.37 15.48
CA PHE A 80 2.93 -7.24 14.71
C PHE A 80 3.31 -8.56 14.06
N VAL A 81 3.56 -8.50 12.75
CA VAL A 81 4.06 -9.62 11.94
C VAL A 81 5.53 -9.36 11.67
N GLU A 82 6.41 -10.09 12.35
CA GLU A 82 7.85 -9.86 12.25
C GLU A 82 8.46 -10.60 11.06
N GLU A 83 9.11 -9.86 10.19
CA GLU A 83 9.92 -10.41 9.12
C GLU A 83 11.37 -10.60 9.62
N LYS A 84 11.84 -11.85 9.71
CA LYS A 84 13.22 -12.15 10.10
C LYS A 84 14.24 -11.73 9.03
N GLU A 85 13.81 -11.75 7.78
CA GLU A 85 14.58 -11.34 6.61
C GLU A 85 13.69 -10.46 5.75
N PHE A 86 14.27 -9.65 4.87
CA PHE A 86 13.50 -8.84 3.93
C PHE A 86 12.88 -9.75 2.85
N LEU A 87 11.61 -10.05 3.01
CA LEU A 87 10.89 -10.97 2.12
C LEU A 87 10.16 -10.26 0.96
N GLY A 88 10.22 -8.94 0.92
CA GLY A 88 9.44 -8.14 -0.01
C GLY A 88 7.95 -8.17 0.26
N THR A 89 7.17 -7.55 -0.61
CA THR A 89 5.70 -7.41 -0.45
C THR A 89 5.00 -8.76 -0.29
N ALA A 90 5.29 -9.71 -1.17
CA ALA A 90 4.61 -11.01 -1.17
C ALA A 90 4.94 -11.84 0.07
N GLY A 91 6.19 -11.82 0.52
CA GLY A 91 6.58 -12.58 1.70
C GLY A 91 5.94 -12.08 2.98
N SER A 92 5.79 -10.77 3.15
CA SER A 92 5.05 -10.19 4.28
C SER A 92 3.59 -10.64 4.30
N ILE A 93 2.96 -10.71 3.12
CA ILE A 93 1.59 -11.22 2.98
C ILE A 93 1.54 -12.70 3.38
N LYS A 94 2.52 -13.51 2.96
CA LYS A 94 2.58 -14.92 3.33
C LYS A 94 2.64 -15.14 4.84
N LEU A 95 3.46 -14.36 5.55
CA LEU A 95 3.55 -14.44 7.01
C LEU A 95 2.22 -14.12 7.71
N ALA A 96 1.40 -13.25 7.13
CA ALA A 96 0.08 -12.93 7.68
C ALA A 96 -0.93 -14.09 7.58
N SER A 97 -0.65 -15.14 6.78
CA SER A 97 -1.53 -16.30 6.62
C SER A 97 -1.77 -17.07 7.91
N GLU A 98 -0.91 -16.94 8.91
CA GLU A 98 -1.07 -17.55 10.22
C GLU A 98 -2.17 -16.85 11.07
N PHE A 99 -2.56 -15.63 10.69
CA PHE A 99 -3.42 -14.78 11.50
C PHE A 99 -4.70 -14.36 10.77
N ILE A 100 -4.73 -14.40 9.43
CA ILE A 100 -5.83 -13.89 8.62
C ILE A 100 -6.46 -15.02 7.81
N ASP A 101 -7.76 -15.26 8.05
CA ASP A 101 -8.55 -16.33 7.44
C ASP A 101 -9.79 -15.84 6.66
N SER A 102 -9.93 -14.53 6.53
CA SER A 102 -11.03 -13.85 5.82
C SER A 102 -10.50 -12.87 4.79
N THR A 103 -11.37 -12.32 3.93
CA THR A 103 -11.05 -11.21 3.04
C THR A 103 -10.38 -10.08 3.84
N PHE A 104 -9.31 -9.49 3.32
CA PHE A 104 -8.55 -8.45 4.02
C PHE A 104 -7.97 -7.41 3.08
N PHE A 105 -7.73 -6.22 3.64
CA PHE A 105 -6.96 -5.20 2.95
C PHE A 105 -5.46 -5.39 3.16
N VAL A 106 -4.68 -5.06 2.13
CA VAL A 106 -3.23 -4.88 2.23
C VAL A 106 -2.91 -3.47 1.79
N SER A 107 -2.20 -2.71 2.60
CA SER A 107 -1.77 -1.37 2.25
C SER A 107 -0.28 -1.16 2.54
N ASN A 108 0.39 -0.51 1.60
CA ASN A 108 1.70 0.06 1.91
C ASN A 108 1.54 1.15 2.99
N CYS A 109 2.57 1.34 3.80
CA CYS A 109 2.56 2.37 4.86
C CYS A 109 3.16 3.71 4.40
N ASP A 110 3.09 4.02 3.11
CA ASP A 110 3.64 5.25 2.53
C ASP A 110 2.70 5.93 1.53
N ILE A 111 1.45 5.49 1.50
CA ILE A 111 0.41 6.03 0.62
C ILE A 111 -0.86 6.33 1.42
N LEU A 112 -1.48 7.43 1.09
CA LEU A 112 -2.84 7.79 1.52
C LEU A 112 -3.73 7.74 0.29
N ILE A 113 -4.83 7.00 0.39
CA ILE A 113 -5.81 6.85 -0.67
C ILE A 113 -7.06 7.65 -0.26
N ASP A 114 -7.38 8.65 -1.06
CA ASP A 114 -8.60 9.45 -0.92
C ASP A 114 -9.67 8.88 -1.84
N ASP A 115 -10.23 7.73 -1.44
CA ASP A 115 -11.31 7.05 -2.17
C ASP A 115 -12.22 6.31 -1.18
N ASP A 116 -13.42 5.92 -1.63
CA ASP A 116 -14.36 5.15 -0.83
C ASP A 116 -13.97 3.66 -0.80
N TYR A 117 -13.36 3.23 0.31
CA TYR A 117 -12.95 1.84 0.52
C TYR A 117 -14.12 0.85 0.47
N ALA A 118 -15.35 1.31 0.77
CA ALA A 118 -16.53 0.45 0.64
C ALA A 118 -16.87 0.16 -0.83
N ASN A 119 -16.72 1.15 -1.72
CA ASN A 119 -16.91 0.94 -3.15
C ASN A 119 -15.84 0.01 -3.73
N ILE A 120 -14.60 0.11 -3.27
CA ILE A 120 -13.51 -0.81 -3.66
C ILE A 120 -13.85 -2.25 -3.24
N LEU A 121 -14.36 -2.43 -2.02
CA LEU A 121 -14.79 -3.75 -1.52
C LEU A 121 -16.00 -4.30 -2.28
N ASP A 122 -16.98 -3.46 -2.62
CA ASP A 122 -18.13 -3.89 -3.41
C ASP A 122 -17.68 -4.38 -4.78
N PHE A 123 -16.82 -3.62 -5.46
CA PHE A 123 -16.23 -4.06 -6.73
C PHE A 123 -15.51 -5.41 -6.61
N HIS A 124 -14.73 -5.60 -5.56
CA HIS A 124 -14.03 -6.86 -5.29
C HIS A 124 -15.01 -8.04 -5.20
N LYS A 125 -16.08 -7.87 -4.40
CA LYS A 125 -17.10 -8.91 -4.18
C LYS A 125 -17.95 -9.20 -5.41
N GLU A 126 -18.42 -8.17 -6.09
CA GLU A 126 -19.26 -8.29 -7.30
C GLU A 126 -18.49 -8.96 -8.43
N SER A 127 -17.22 -8.64 -8.58
CA SER A 127 -16.34 -9.25 -9.57
C SER A 127 -15.85 -10.65 -9.17
N LYS A 128 -16.09 -11.08 -7.92
CA LYS A 128 -15.61 -12.36 -7.35
C LYS A 128 -14.09 -12.53 -7.53
N ASN A 129 -13.36 -11.48 -7.32
CA ASN A 129 -11.91 -11.47 -7.49
C ASN A 129 -11.23 -12.18 -6.29
N GLU A 130 -10.14 -12.90 -6.54
CA GLU A 130 -9.23 -13.35 -5.48
C GLU A 130 -8.28 -12.21 -5.06
N ILE A 131 -7.97 -11.30 -6.00
CA ILE A 131 -7.12 -10.13 -5.79
C ILE A 131 -7.74 -8.93 -6.50
N THR A 132 -7.88 -7.83 -5.80
CA THR A 132 -8.20 -6.52 -6.40
C THR A 132 -7.03 -5.57 -6.12
N ILE A 133 -6.52 -4.93 -7.15
CA ILE A 133 -5.44 -3.95 -7.08
C ILE A 133 -6.04 -2.57 -7.34
N VAL A 134 -5.88 -1.65 -6.40
CA VAL A 134 -6.26 -0.26 -6.61
C VAL A 134 -5.17 0.42 -7.43
N ALA A 135 -5.55 1.05 -8.52
CA ALA A 135 -4.64 1.75 -9.41
C ALA A 135 -4.96 3.25 -9.42
N ALA A 136 -3.91 4.06 -9.35
CA ALA A 136 -4.00 5.49 -9.59
C ALA A 136 -3.71 5.80 -11.07
N ILE A 137 -4.36 6.83 -11.61
CA ILE A 137 -4.04 7.33 -12.95
C ILE A 137 -2.94 8.38 -12.82
N MET A 138 -1.81 8.12 -13.48
CA MET A 138 -0.71 9.08 -13.58
C MET A 138 -0.69 9.65 -15.00
N GLN A 139 -0.80 10.98 -15.09
CA GLN A 139 -0.59 11.72 -16.31
C GLN A 139 0.89 12.10 -16.44
N SER A 140 1.46 11.87 -17.61
CA SER A 140 2.82 12.29 -17.93
C SER A 140 2.80 13.02 -19.27
N SER A 141 3.31 14.24 -19.31
CA SER A 141 3.43 15.02 -20.55
C SER A 141 4.89 15.12 -20.97
N ILE A 142 5.13 15.01 -22.28
CA ILE A 142 6.45 15.28 -22.86
C ILE A 142 6.37 16.68 -23.46
N PRO A 143 7.17 17.67 -22.97
CA PRO A 143 7.07 19.07 -23.42
C PRO A 143 7.72 19.34 -24.79
N TYR A 144 7.89 18.30 -25.61
CA TYR A 144 8.51 18.33 -26.92
C TYR A 144 7.70 17.53 -27.93
N GLY A 145 7.92 17.78 -29.22
CA GLY A 145 7.43 16.89 -30.28
C GLY A 145 8.09 15.52 -30.20
N VAL A 146 7.29 14.47 -30.10
CA VAL A 146 7.74 13.06 -30.11
C VAL A 146 7.68 12.56 -31.54
N LEU A 147 8.81 12.03 -32.03
CA LEU A 147 8.93 11.51 -33.38
C LEU A 147 8.71 9.99 -33.38
N GLU A 148 7.80 9.53 -34.20
CA GLU A 148 7.64 8.12 -34.50
C GLU A 148 8.34 7.79 -35.83
N THR A 149 9.22 6.80 -35.81
CA THR A 149 9.99 6.38 -36.99
C THR A 149 9.80 4.89 -37.26
N ASN A 150 9.94 4.48 -38.52
CA ASN A 150 10.01 3.07 -38.90
C ASN A 150 11.40 2.48 -38.61
N ASN A 151 11.57 1.18 -38.88
CA ASN A 151 12.84 0.47 -38.66
C ASN A 151 14.01 0.99 -39.52
N GLU A 152 13.71 1.78 -40.58
CA GLU A 152 14.70 2.38 -41.48
C GLU A 152 15.04 3.83 -41.07
N GLY A 153 14.43 4.35 -39.99
CA GLY A 153 14.65 5.70 -39.48
C GLY A 153 13.83 6.78 -40.19
N GLN A 154 12.88 6.40 -41.05
CA GLN A 154 12.00 7.36 -41.74
C GLN A 154 10.91 7.84 -40.79
N LEU A 155 10.64 9.14 -40.78
CA LEU A 155 9.59 9.75 -39.99
C LEU A 155 8.21 9.26 -40.40
N ILE A 156 7.43 8.73 -39.46
CA ILE A 156 6.03 8.33 -39.67
C ILE A 156 5.11 9.44 -39.15
N GLU A 157 5.34 9.93 -37.95
CA GLU A 157 4.48 10.89 -37.29
C GLU A 157 5.26 11.79 -36.32
N ILE A 158 4.73 12.99 -36.07
CA ILE A 158 5.18 13.92 -35.02
C ILE A 158 4.00 14.21 -34.12
N ASN A 159 4.10 13.78 -32.85
CA ASN A 159 3.12 14.06 -31.82
C ASN A 159 3.61 15.23 -30.97
N GLU A 160 3.02 16.41 -31.16
CA GLU A 160 3.42 17.62 -30.44
C GLU A 160 2.90 17.60 -29.00
N LYS A 161 3.83 17.65 -28.03
CA LYS A 161 3.55 17.65 -26.59
C LYS A 161 2.53 16.60 -26.14
N PRO A 162 2.75 15.32 -26.46
CA PRO A 162 1.78 14.29 -26.16
C PRO A 162 1.61 14.09 -24.66
N GLU A 163 0.39 13.76 -24.26
CA GLU A 163 0.03 13.36 -22.91
C GLU A 163 -0.22 11.86 -22.86
N TYR A 164 0.42 11.21 -21.90
CA TYR A 164 0.29 9.79 -21.66
C TYR A 164 -0.38 9.54 -20.31
N TYR A 165 -1.27 8.56 -20.27
CA TYR A 165 -1.99 8.16 -19.07
C TYR A 165 -1.63 6.73 -18.71
N TYR A 166 -1.08 6.54 -17.50
CA TYR A 166 -0.67 5.24 -17.00
C TYR A 166 -1.50 4.86 -15.77
N LYS A 167 -1.95 3.61 -15.71
CA LYS A 167 -2.47 3.03 -14.48
C LYS A 167 -1.28 2.55 -13.67
N ILE A 168 -1.01 3.20 -12.55
CA ILE A 168 0.08 2.82 -11.64
C ILE A 168 -0.48 2.10 -10.42
N ASN A 169 0.26 1.13 -9.91
CA ASN A 169 -0.08 0.44 -8.68
C ASN A 169 -0.01 1.42 -7.50
N SER A 170 -1.15 1.64 -6.83
CA SER A 170 -1.19 2.53 -5.67
C SER A 170 -0.61 1.90 -4.39
N GLY A 171 -0.50 0.56 -4.33
CA GLY A 171 -0.07 -0.15 -3.13
C GLY A 171 -1.21 -0.45 -2.15
N LEU A 172 -2.47 -0.29 -2.56
CA LEU A 172 -3.65 -0.76 -1.84
C LEU A 172 -4.26 -1.95 -2.59
N TYR A 173 -4.58 -3.00 -1.83
CA TYR A 173 -5.13 -4.24 -2.38
C TYR A 173 -6.24 -4.77 -1.49
N ILE A 174 -7.16 -5.58 -2.08
CA ILE A 174 -8.04 -6.49 -1.35
C ILE A 174 -7.70 -7.91 -1.78
N LEU A 175 -7.51 -8.78 -0.82
CA LEU A 175 -7.11 -10.17 -1.04
C LEU A 175 -8.08 -11.13 -0.36
N GLU A 176 -8.33 -12.26 -1.03
CA GLU A 176 -8.94 -13.44 -0.41
C GLU A 176 -7.86 -14.36 0.19
N PRO A 177 -8.13 -15.08 1.29
CA PRO A 177 -7.16 -16.02 1.88
C PRO A 177 -6.66 -17.09 0.92
N SER A 178 -7.43 -17.39 -0.13
CA SER A 178 -7.04 -18.35 -1.17
C SER A 178 -5.72 -17.99 -1.87
N VAL A 179 -5.31 -16.70 -1.83
CA VAL A 179 -4.07 -16.24 -2.46
C VAL A 179 -2.82 -16.75 -1.76
N PHE A 180 -2.89 -17.08 -0.47
CA PHE A 180 -1.72 -17.54 0.30
C PHE A 180 -1.06 -18.81 -0.28
N LYS A 181 -1.83 -19.66 -0.96
CA LYS A 181 -1.31 -20.88 -1.60
C LYS A 181 -0.40 -20.59 -2.81
N TYR A 182 -0.50 -19.40 -3.39
CA TYR A 182 0.30 -18.99 -4.56
C TYR A 182 1.57 -18.24 -4.20
N ILE A 183 1.72 -17.83 -2.95
CA ILE A 183 2.91 -17.14 -2.45
C ILE A 183 3.90 -18.20 -1.96
N PRO A 184 5.12 -18.27 -2.53
CA PRO A 184 6.11 -19.27 -2.19
C PRO A 184 6.59 -19.19 -0.73
#